data_3d8681e63e38544a18a4cdfab926aa2c
#
_entry.id   3d8681e63e38544a18a4cdfab926aa2c
#
_cell.length_a   1.000
_cell.length_b   1.000
_cell.length_c   1.000
_cell.angle_alpha   90.00
_cell.angle_beta   90.00
_cell.angle_gamma   90.00
#
_symmetry.space_group_name_H-M   'P 1'
#
loop_
_entity.id
_entity.type
_entity.pdbx_description
1 polymer ?
#
loop_
_entity_poly.entity_id
_entity_poly.type
_entity_poly.pdbx_seq_one_letter_code
_entity_poly.pdbx_strand_id
1 'polypeptide(L)'
;MKILLLSPKGPLYRHRGGIFKKNLRYAPLTLTTLAALVPAELNAAIQITDEGVEEIAVDRLEADLVGITVITGTAVRAYELAGQLRARGIPVVLGGPHVTLVPDDAQPHADSIVVGYAEESWPRLLRDFVAGRLEPRYVQARDLSLANRPFPRRELMKKNSYITTHVFEATRGCVHSCDFCVVPAAWGLKPYQKPVEEVVADIRQHWARKIIFIDLNLIADQVYAARLFEALIPLKAQWFGLATTLLARNLPLLELAARSGCSGLLMGFESIMPENLKQSRKGFNSPEEYRALVATLHRYGITLMACFTFGMDHDTPDVFMKTAQFAVEAAIDLPRFAIVTPFPGTALYKRLDAEGRILTRNWELYDGQHVVFAPKLMSAQQVYAGHEAAWRHVYSWRAMAQRLLGSRIQIP
;
A
#
# COMPACT_ATOMS: atom_id res chain seq x y z
N MET A 1 -8.84 -14.10 -27.29
CA MET A 1 -9.40 -14.02 -25.93
C MET A 1 -9.30 -12.58 -25.43
N LYS A 2 -10.34 -12.05 -24.77
CA LYS A 2 -10.35 -10.72 -24.15
C LYS A 2 -10.25 -10.89 -22.61
N ILE A 3 -9.24 -10.29 -22.00
CA ILE A 3 -9.05 -10.28 -20.53
C ILE A 3 -9.24 -8.86 -20.03
N LEU A 4 -10.13 -8.67 -19.06
CA LEU A 4 -10.28 -7.43 -18.33
C LEU A 4 -9.64 -7.57 -16.93
N LEU A 5 -8.72 -6.66 -16.59
CA LEU A 5 -8.16 -6.54 -15.26
C LEU A 5 -8.76 -5.31 -14.57
N LEU A 6 -9.35 -5.50 -13.39
CA LEU A 6 -10.17 -4.51 -12.76
C LEU A 6 -9.71 -4.23 -11.32
N SER A 7 -9.63 -2.93 -10.97
CA SER A 7 -9.48 -2.44 -9.61
C SER A 7 -10.78 -1.77 -9.16
N PRO A 8 -11.49 -2.31 -8.16
CA PRO A 8 -12.70 -1.68 -7.63
C PRO A 8 -12.40 -0.36 -6.91
N LYS A 9 -13.36 0.55 -6.91
CA LYS A 9 -13.28 1.74 -6.06
C LYS A 9 -13.36 1.35 -4.59
N GLY A 10 -12.57 2.01 -3.78
CA GLY A 10 -12.70 1.95 -2.32
C GLY A 10 -13.67 2.99 -1.78
N PRO A 11 -14.03 2.90 -0.50
CA PRO A 11 -14.79 3.93 0.16
C PRO A 11 -14.08 5.29 0.04
N LEU A 12 -14.85 6.36 -0.10
CA LEU A 12 -14.30 7.71 -0.15
C LEU A 12 -13.71 8.05 1.22
N TYR A 13 -12.42 8.32 1.28
CA TYR A 13 -11.80 8.78 2.51
C TYR A 13 -12.50 10.04 3.04
N ARG A 14 -12.86 10.06 4.33
CA ARG A 14 -13.60 11.14 4.99
C ARG A 14 -13.02 12.54 4.75
N HIS A 15 -11.70 12.64 4.61
CA HIS A 15 -10.99 13.92 4.46
C HIS A 15 -10.67 14.31 3.01
N ARG A 16 -11.16 13.57 2.03
CA ARG A 16 -11.02 13.93 0.62
C ARG A 16 -12.17 14.83 0.19
N GLY A 17 -11.94 16.13 0.24
CA GLY A 17 -12.86 17.15 -0.26
C GLY A 17 -12.33 17.90 -1.49
N GLY A 18 -13.21 18.59 -2.23
CA GLY A 18 -12.86 19.53 -3.28
C GLY A 18 -12.23 18.91 -4.54
N ILE A 19 -11.40 19.70 -5.21
CA ILE A 19 -10.75 19.37 -6.48
C ILE A 19 -9.81 18.16 -6.41
N PHE A 20 -9.35 17.78 -5.23
CA PHE A 20 -8.38 16.69 -5.02
C PHE A 20 -9.02 15.30 -4.94
N LYS A 21 -10.34 15.17 -5.04
CA LYS A 21 -11.06 13.89 -4.92
C LYS A 21 -10.59 12.80 -5.89
N LYS A 22 -10.14 13.17 -7.09
CA LYS A 22 -9.78 12.22 -8.16
C LYS A 22 -8.26 12.16 -8.45
N ASN A 23 -7.48 13.17 -8.08
CA ASN A 23 -6.16 13.40 -8.69
C ASN A 23 -4.95 12.99 -7.84
N LEU A 24 -5.13 12.40 -6.66
CA LEU A 24 -4.01 12.04 -5.77
C LEU A 24 -3.71 10.53 -5.79
N ARG A 25 -3.87 9.88 -6.93
CA ARG A 25 -3.54 8.46 -7.09
C ARG A 25 -2.33 8.29 -8.00
N TYR A 26 -1.43 7.40 -7.63
CA TYR A 26 -0.49 6.79 -8.58
C TYR A 26 -1.11 5.52 -9.18
N ALA A 27 -0.67 5.15 -10.37
CA ALA A 27 -1.21 4.00 -11.08
C ALA A 27 -0.98 2.68 -10.32
N PRO A 28 -1.98 1.78 -10.25
CA PRO A 28 -1.82 0.49 -9.59
C PRO A 28 -0.88 -0.43 -10.38
N LEU A 29 0.31 -0.72 -9.81
CA LEU A 29 1.30 -1.59 -10.45
C LEU A 29 0.81 -3.03 -10.61
N THR A 30 -0.05 -3.51 -9.70
CA THR A 30 -0.58 -4.88 -9.71
C THR A 30 -1.24 -5.23 -11.05
N LEU A 31 -2.11 -4.36 -11.57
CA LEU A 31 -2.84 -4.65 -12.82
C LEU A 31 -1.90 -4.69 -14.03
N THR A 32 -0.93 -3.79 -14.09
CA THR A 32 0.06 -3.76 -15.17
C THR A 32 1.04 -4.94 -15.10
N THR A 33 1.34 -5.43 -13.89
CA THR A 33 2.12 -6.65 -13.67
C THR A 33 1.34 -7.88 -14.13
N LEU A 34 0.06 -8.02 -13.73
CA LEU A 34 -0.79 -9.11 -14.18
C LEU A 34 -0.95 -9.13 -15.70
N ALA A 35 -1.09 -7.96 -16.33
CA ALA A 35 -1.14 -7.83 -17.78
C ALA A 35 0.16 -8.34 -18.46
N ALA A 36 1.31 -8.05 -17.86
CA ALA A 36 2.60 -8.51 -18.37
C ALA A 36 2.81 -10.03 -18.22
N LEU A 37 2.17 -10.63 -17.21
CA LEU A 37 2.24 -12.08 -16.95
C LEU A 37 1.29 -12.92 -17.79
N VAL A 38 0.46 -12.32 -18.64
CA VAL A 38 -0.40 -13.07 -19.56
C VAL A 38 0.47 -13.79 -20.58
N PRO A 39 0.34 -15.13 -20.73
CA PRO A 39 1.15 -15.90 -21.67
C PRO A 39 0.95 -15.43 -23.11
N ALA A 40 2.04 -15.19 -23.84
CA ALA A 40 2.01 -14.66 -25.19
C ALA A 40 1.29 -15.59 -26.18
N GLU A 41 1.39 -16.90 -25.96
CA GLU A 41 0.73 -17.92 -26.78
C GLU A 41 -0.80 -17.84 -26.77
N LEU A 42 -1.40 -17.17 -25.77
CA LEU A 42 -2.86 -17.01 -25.69
C LEU A 42 -3.39 -15.90 -26.60
N ASN A 43 -2.53 -15.07 -27.19
CA ASN A 43 -2.91 -13.95 -28.06
C ASN A 43 -4.07 -13.12 -27.49
N ALA A 44 -4.02 -12.82 -26.18
CA ALA A 44 -5.10 -12.16 -25.47
C ALA A 44 -5.05 -10.63 -25.65
N ALA A 45 -6.22 -10.05 -25.99
CA ALA A 45 -6.43 -8.62 -25.86
C ALA A 45 -6.67 -8.29 -24.38
N ILE A 46 -5.85 -7.40 -23.81
CA ILE A 46 -5.88 -7.07 -22.39
C ILE A 46 -6.36 -5.63 -22.22
N GLN A 47 -7.33 -5.44 -21.36
CA GLN A 47 -7.82 -4.14 -20.93
C GLN A 47 -7.63 -4.00 -19.43
N ILE A 48 -7.26 -2.79 -18.96
CA ILE A 48 -7.20 -2.45 -17.55
C ILE A 48 -8.23 -1.36 -17.28
N THR A 49 -9.01 -1.53 -16.21
CA THR A 49 -9.97 -0.55 -15.71
C THR A 49 -9.79 -0.33 -14.22
N ASP A 50 -9.57 0.91 -13.82
CA ASP A 50 -9.51 1.33 -12.41
C ASP A 50 -10.75 2.17 -12.08
N GLU A 51 -11.71 1.59 -11.36
CA GLU A 51 -12.93 2.28 -10.92
C GLU A 51 -12.64 3.48 -10.01
N GLY A 52 -11.42 3.60 -9.51
CA GLY A 52 -10.98 4.78 -8.77
C GLY A 52 -10.79 6.04 -9.60
N VAL A 53 -10.65 5.92 -10.92
CA VAL A 53 -10.44 7.04 -11.86
C VAL A 53 -11.45 7.11 -12.99
N GLU A 54 -12.22 6.04 -13.21
CA GLU A 54 -13.29 5.99 -14.21
C GLU A 54 -14.49 5.19 -13.70
N GLU A 55 -15.66 5.43 -14.29
CA GLU A 55 -16.88 4.67 -13.98
C GLU A 55 -16.92 3.39 -14.79
N ILE A 56 -17.43 2.31 -14.19
CA ILE A 56 -17.60 1.02 -14.84
C ILE A 56 -19.07 0.83 -15.18
N ALA A 57 -19.38 0.77 -16.48
CA ALA A 57 -20.68 0.34 -16.97
C ALA A 57 -20.65 -1.18 -17.18
N VAL A 58 -21.00 -1.94 -16.14
CA VAL A 58 -20.89 -3.41 -16.14
C VAL A 58 -21.71 -4.04 -17.28
N ASP A 59 -22.86 -3.47 -17.63
CA ASP A 59 -23.74 -3.88 -18.72
C ASP A 59 -23.08 -3.82 -20.10
N ARG A 60 -22.07 -2.99 -20.28
CA ARG A 60 -21.32 -2.78 -21.55
C ARG A 60 -19.97 -3.48 -21.60
N LEU A 61 -19.54 -4.09 -20.49
CA LEU A 61 -18.26 -4.79 -20.47
C LEU A 61 -18.34 -6.06 -21.32
N GLU A 62 -17.33 -6.27 -22.15
CA GLU A 62 -17.13 -7.48 -22.93
C GLU A 62 -15.77 -8.07 -22.58
N ALA A 63 -15.77 -9.26 -21.99
CA ALA A 63 -14.56 -10.00 -21.68
C ALA A 63 -14.86 -11.50 -21.67
N ASP A 64 -13.87 -12.32 -22.03
CA ASP A 64 -13.94 -13.77 -21.87
C ASP A 64 -13.58 -14.16 -20.41
N LEU A 65 -12.78 -13.32 -19.72
CA LEU A 65 -12.39 -13.50 -18.33
C LEU A 65 -12.15 -12.14 -17.68
N VAL A 66 -12.59 -11.97 -16.42
CA VAL A 66 -12.32 -10.77 -15.62
C VAL A 66 -11.49 -11.13 -14.40
N GLY A 67 -10.33 -10.49 -14.22
CA GLY A 67 -9.51 -10.54 -13.01
C GLY A 67 -9.70 -9.29 -12.16
N ILE A 68 -10.12 -9.43 -10.90
CA ILE A 68 -10.36 -8.31 -9.98
C ILE A 68 -9.36 -8.37 -8.84
N THR A 69 -8.60 -7.28 -8.62
CA THR A 69 -7.73 -7.16 -7.45
C THR A 69 -8.50 -6.61 -6.25
N VAL A 70 -8.34 -7.24 -5.08
CA VAL A 70 -9.14 -6.97 -3.89
C VAL A 70 -8.25 -6.65 -2.69
N ILE A 71 -8.36 -5.44 -2.17
CA ILE A 71 -7.92 -5.08 -0.82
C ILE A 71 -9.14 -5.11 0.12
N THR A 72 -8.93 -5.18 1.44
CA THR A 72 -10.06 -5.38 2.37
C THR A 72 -11.15 -4.31 2.22
N GLY A 73 -10.77 -3.03 2.15
CA GLY A 73 -11.75 -1.95 2.00
C GLY A 73 -12.47 -1.89 0.64
N THR A 74 -12.10 -2.72 -0.32
CA THR A 74 -12.80 -2.83 -1.62
C THR A 74 -13.52 -4.16 -1.81
N ALA A 75 -13.50 -5.05 -0.81
CA ALA A 75 -14.00 -6.42 -0.96
C ALA A 75 -15.50 -6.45 -1.28
N VAL A 76 -16.32 -5.69 -0.57
CA VAL A 76 -17.78 -5.64 -0.83
C VAL A 76 -18.04 -5.21 -2.27
N ARG A 77 -17.39 -4.14 -2.73
CA ARG A 77 -17.54 -3.67 -4.12
C ARG A 77 -17.02 -4.69 -5.14
N ALA A 78 -15.93 -5.38 -4.84
CA ALA A 78 -15.41 -6.44 -5.70
C ALA A 78 -16.42 -7.59 -5.85
N TYR A 79 -17.06 -8.00 -4.74
CA TYR A 79 -18.07 -9.05 -4.73
C TYR A 79 -19.34 -8.65 -5.50
N GLU A 80 -19.79 -7.39 -5.38
CA GLU A 80 -20.89 -6.87 -6.18
C GLU A 80 -20.59 -6.93 -7.68
N LEU A 81 -19.42 -6.43 -8.08
CA LEU A 81 -18.98 -6.44 -9.48
C LEU A 81 -18.86 -7.88 -10.00
N ALA A 82 -18.27 -8.77 -9.21
CA ALA A 82 -18.15 -10.18 -9.55
C ALA A 82 -19.52 -10.84 -9.73
N GLY A 83 -20.48 -10.59 -8.85
CA GLY A 83 -21.85 -11.09 -8.96
C GLY A 83 -22.55 -10.60 -10.23
N GLN A 84 -22.44 -9.31 -10.55
CA GLN A 84 -23.02 -8.73 -11.77
C GLN A 84 -22.40 -9.32 -13.04
N LEU A 85 -21.08 -9.52 -13.09
CA LEU A 85 -20.39 -10.10 -14.25
C LEU A 85 -20.75 -11.57 -14.43
N ARG A 86 -20.76 -12.36 -13.36
CA ARG A 86 -21.14 -13.77 -13.37
C ARG A 86 -22.60 -13.96 -13.81
N ALA A 87 -23.51 -13.08 -13.38
CA ALA A 87 -24.90 -13.09 -13.86
C ALA A 87 -25.03 -12.89 -15.37
N ARG A 88 -24.02 -12.29 -16.01
CA ARG A 88 -23.91 -12.15 -17.48
C ARG A 88 -23.16 -13.31 -18.15
N GLY A 89 -22.78 -14.34 -17.38
CA GLY A 89 -22.03 -15.48 -17.90
C GLY A 89 -20.53 -15.19 -18.12
N ILE A 90 -19.99 -14.10 -17.54
CA ILE A 90 -18.58 -13.75 -17.67
C ILE A 90 -17.84 -14.30 -16.43
N PRO A 91 -16.90 -15.25 -16.60
CA PRO A 91 -16.12 -15.82 -15.52
C PRO A 91 -15.26 -14.77 -14.80
N VAL A 92 -15.23 -14.85 -13.46
CA VAL A 92 -14.52 -13.90 -12.61
C VAL A 92 -13.47 -14.60 -11.74
N VAL A 93 -12.28 -14.02 -11.72
CA VAL A 93 -11.17 -14.40 -10.84
C VAL A 93 -10.91 -13.27 -9.83
N LEU A 94 -10.92 -13.60 -8.55
CA LEU A 94 -10.53 -12.67 -7.49
C LEU A 94 -9.12 -12.96 -7.01
N GLY A 95 -8.35 -11.92 -6.74
CA GLY A 95 -6.99 -12.02 -6.18
C GLY A 95 -6.64 -10.79 -5.36
N GLY A 96 -5.44 -10.78 -4.79
CA GLY A 96 -4.92 -9.65 -4.00
C GLY A 96 -4.91 -9.93 -2.49
N PRO A 97 -4.55 -8.89 -1.69
CA PRO A 97 -4.30 -9.07 -0.26
C PRO A 97 -5.49 -9.60 0.52
N HIS A 98 -6.70 -9.10 0.27
CA HIS A 98 -7.89 -9.57 0.99
C HIS A 98 -8.18 -11.05 0.71
N VAL A 99 -8.17 -11.45 -0.55
CA VAL A 99 -8.37 -12.85 -0.97
C VAL A 99 -7.31 -13.77 -0.35
N THR A 100 -6.08 -13.28 -0.22
CA THR A 100 -4.98 -14.03 0.40
C THR A 100 -5.18 -14.19 1.91
N LEU A 101 -5.73 -13.17 2.58
CA LEU A 101 -5.93 -13.18 4.03
C LEU A 101 -7.16 -14.00 4.45
N VAL A 102 -8.24 -13.96 3.66
CA VAL A 102 -9.52 -14.62 3.94
C VAL A 102 -10.08 -15.29 2.67
N PRO A 103 -9.39 -16.33 2.17
CA PRO A 103 -9.76 -16.96 0.91
C PRO A 103 -11.16 -17.58 0.94
N ASP A 104 -11.59 -18.07 2.08
CA ASP A 104 -12.90 -18.71 2.22
C ASP A 104 -14.08 -17.71 2.23
N ASP A 105 -13.81 -16.43 2.59
CA ASP A 105 -14.76 -15.33 2.42
C ASP A 105 -14.91 -14.92 0.95
N ALA A 106 -13.83 -14.94 0.19
CA ALA A 106 -13.81 -14.54 -1.21
C ALA A 106 -14.31 -15.63 -2.17
N GLN A 107 -14.07 -16.91 -1.86
CA GLN A 107 -14.34 -18.05 -2.76
C GLN A 107 -15.78 -18.11 -3.31
N PRO A 108 -16.86 -17.90 -2.50
CA PRO A 108 -18.23 -17.95 -3.00
C PRO A 108 -18.57 -16.91 -4.08
N HIS A 109 -17.78 -15.82 -4.13
CA HIS A 109 -18.03 -14.69 -5.00
C HIS A 109 -17.33 -14.77 -6.37
N ALA A 110 -16.54 -15.83 -6.64
CA ALA A 110 -15.77 -15.97 -7.86
C ALA A 110 -15.81 -17.38 -8.44
N ASP A 111 -15.51 -17.52 -9.71
CA ASP A 111 -15.32 -18.82 -10.37
C ASP A 111 -13.96 -19.42 -10.01
N SER A 112 -13.00 -18.56 -9.73
CA SER A 112 -11.68 -18.94 -9.22
C SER A 112 -11.09 -17.84 -8.33
N ILE A 113 -10.20 -18.21 -7.41
CA ILE A 113 -9.41 -17.26 -6.63
C ILE A 113 -7.92 -17.52 -6.72
N VAL A 114 -7.13 -16.44 -6.64
CA VAL A 114 -5.66 -16.50 -6.54
C VAL A 114 -5.22 -16.09 -5.16
N VAL A 115 -4.58 -17.00 -4.43
CA VAL A 115 -4.09 -16.82 -3.06
C VAL A 115 -2.58 -16.62 -3.10
N GLY A 116 -2.08 -15.54 -2.52
CA GLY A 116 -0.67 -15.17 -2.55
C GLY A 116 -0.32 -14.27 -3.75
N TYR A 117 0.96 -14.28 -4.14
CA TYR A 117 1.42 -13.59 -5.33
C TYR A 117 0.98 -14.34 -6.61
N ALA A 118 0.99 -13.68 -7.75
CA ALA A 118 0.35 -14.18 -8.96
C ALA A 118 1.33 -14.60 -10.06
N GLU A 119 2.64 -14.46 -9.85
CA GLU A 119 3.65 -14.62 -10.91
C GLU A 119 3.64 -16.00 -11.58
N GLU A 120 3.25 -17.04 -10.88
CA GLU A 120 3.17 -18.40 -11.41
C GLU A 120 1.73 -18.90 -11.50
N SER A 121 0.90 -18.53 -10.51
CA SER A 121 -0.48 -18.96 -10.44
C SER A 121 -1.35 -18.32 -11.52
N TRP A 122 -1.16 -17.03 -11.83
CA TRP A 122 -1.95 -16.35 -12.86
C TRP A 122 -1.72 -16.90 -14.29
N PRO A 123 -0.48 -17.06 -14.77
CA PRO A 123 -0.26 -17.71 -16.07
C PRO A 123 -0.78 -19.15 -16.15
N ARG A 124 -0.67 -19.93 -15.08
CA ARG A 124 -1.22 -21.28 -14.99
C ARG A 124 -2.74 -21.24 -15.10
N LEU A 125 -3.41 -20.39 -14.31
CA LEU A 125 -4.86 -20.20 -14.31
C LEU A 125 -5.37 -19.88 -15.73
N LEU A 126 -4.69 -18.96 -16.42
CA LEU A 126 -5.09 -18.59 -17.79
C LEU A 126 -4.99 -19.73 -18.80
N ARG A 127 -3.96 -20.58 -18.69
CA ARG A 127 -3.83 -21.80 -19.53
C ARG A 127 -4.93 -22.80 -19.20
N ASP A 128 -5.21 -23.01 -17.92
CA ASP A 128 -6.26 -23.91 -17.48
C ASP A 128 -7.65 -23.42 -17.89
N PHE A 129 -7.89 -22.10 -17.83
CA PHE A 129 -9.12 -21.47 -18.33
C PHE A 129 -9.35 -21.77 -19.83
N VAL A 130 -8.33 -21.54 -20.67
CA VAL A 130 -8.44 -21.81 -22.12
C VAL A 130 -8.63 -23.31 -22.40
N ALA A 131 -8.06 -24.17 -21.56
CA ALA A 131 -8.21 -25.62 -21.67
C ALA A 131 -9.54 -26.15 -21.07
N GLY A 132 -10.43 -25.28 -20.57
CA GLY A 132 -11.71 -25.66 -19.99
C GLY A 132 -11.61 -26.40 -18.65
N ARG A 133 -10.51 -26.25 -17.93
CA ARG A 133 -10.25 -26.91 -16.64
C ARG A 133 -9.85 -25.94 -15.52
N LEU A 134 -10.55 -24.80 -15.47
CA LEU A 134 -10.35 -23.80 -14.42
C LEU A 134 -10.54 -24.42 -13.03
N GLU A 135 -9.53 -24.32 -12.17
CA GLU A 135 -9.61 -24.74 -10.77
C GLU A 135 -10.27 -23.65 -9.91
N PRO A 136 -11.00 -24.00 -8.85
CA PRO A 136 -11.62 -22.99 -7.96
C PRO A 136 -10.60 -22.13 -7.24
N ARG A 137 -9.37 -22.65 -6.99
CA ARG A 137 -8.35 -21.95 -6.20
C ARG A 137 -6.94 -22.24 -6.72
N TYR A 138 -6.18 -21.18 -6.95
CA TYR A 138 -4.76 -21.24 -7.27
C TYR A 138 -3.95 -20.63 -6.12
N VAL A 139 -2.99 -21.37 -5.61
CA VAL A 139 -2.14 -20.93 -4.49
C VAL A 139 -0.71 -20.78 -5.00
N GLN A 140 -0.07 -19.68 -4.62
CA GLN A 140 1.32 -19.43 -4.96
C GLN A 140 2.25 -20.46 -4.32
N ALA A 141 3.27 -20.91 -5.06
CA ALA A 141 4.36 -21.65 -4.51
C ALA A 141 5.20 -20.79 -3.54
N ARG A 142 5.82 -21.46 -2.54
CA ARG A 142 6.59 -20.75 -1.49
C ARG A 142 7.92 -20.16 -1.98
N ASP A 143 8.47 -20.69 -3.07
CA ASP A 143 9.78 -20.30 -3.61
C ASP A 143 9.61 -19.38 -4.82
N LEU A 144 9.08 -18.17 -4.59
CA LEU A 144 8.93 -17.16 -5.62
C LEU A 144 10.28 -16.54 -5.99
N SER A 145 10.61 -16.51 -7.29
CA SER A 145 11.66 -15.65 -7.84
C SER A 145 11.06 -14.45 -8.54
N LEU A 146 11.57 -13.24 -8.26
CA LEU A 146 11.23 -12.03 -8.98
C LEU A 146 12.17 -11.73 -10.16
N ALA A 147 13.21 -12.54 -10.36
CA ALA A 147 14.12 -12.42 -11.49
C ALA A 147 13.48 -12.89 -12.80
N ASN A 148 13.87 -12.26 -13.91
CA ASN A 148 13.41 -12.57 -15.27
C ASN A 148 11.89 -12.49 -15.45
N ARG A 149 11.24 -11.60 -14.71
CA ARG A 149 9.81 -11.34 -14.89
C ARG A 149 9.61 -10.21 -15.91
N PRO A 150 8.55 -10.28 -16.74
CA PRO A 150 8.28 -9.24 -17.71
C PRO A 150 8.02 -7.91 -17.02
N PHE A 151 8.40 -6.80 -17.65
CA PHE A 151 8.13 -5.47 -17.13
C PHE A 151 6.63 -5.16 -17.16
N PRO A 152 6.11 -4.47 -16.13
CA PRO A 152 4.69 -4.11 -16.07
C PRO A 152 4.24 -3.28 -17.26
N ARG A 153 3.09 -3.62 -17.83
CA ARG A 153 2.51 -3.00 -19.04
C ARG A 153 1.82 -1.67 -18.72
N ARG A 154 2.63 -0.66 -18.34
CA ARG A 154 2.14 0.67 -17.93
C ARG A 154 1.45 1.43 -19.05
N GLU A 155 1.71 1.09 -20.31
CA GLU A 155 1.05 1.67 -21.48
C GLU A 155 -0.46 1.39 -21.54
N LEU A 156 -0.93 0.35 -20.84
CA LEU A 156 -2.35 0.02 -20.73
C LEU A 156 -3.12 0.91 -19.75
N MET A 157 -2.39 1.72 -18.94
CA MET A 157 -3.02 2.62 -17.99
C MET A 157 -3.49 3.90 -18.67
N LYS A 158 -4.64 4.40 -18.23
CA LYS A 158 -5.22 5.65 -18.72
C LYS A 158 -4.33 6.83 -18.32
N LYS A 159 -3.60 7.37 -19.29
CA LYS A 159 -2.74 8.55 -19.08
C LYS A 159 -3.57 9.73 -18.56
N ASN A 160 -2.95 10.60 -17.77
CA ASN A 160 -3.56 11.81 -17.17
C ASN A 160 -4.66 11.57 -16.11
N SER A 161 -4.90 10.32 -15.71
CA SER A 161 -5.83 9.99 -14.61
C SER A 161 -5.11 9.78 -13.27
N TYR A 162 -3.80 9.83 -13.28
CA TYR A 162 -2.93 9.61 -12.10
C TYR A 162 -1.92 10.73 -11.95
N ILE A 163 -1.41 10.94 -10.73
CA ILE A 163 -0.26 11.84 -10.47
C ILE A 163 0.94 11.35 -11.27
N THR A 164 1.14 10.03 -11.29
CA THR A 164 2.16 9.39 -12.10
C THR A 164 1.79 7.95 -12.41
N THR A 165 2.19 7.49 -13.59
CA THR A 165 2.21 6.08 -13.97
C THR A 165 3.61 5.46 -13.76
N HIS A 166 4.61 6.27 -13.41
CA HIS A 166 5.98 5.83 -13.15
C HIS A 166 6.12 5.24 -11.74
N VAL A 167 5.43 4.13 -11.55
CA VAL A 167 5.43 3.34 -10.32
C VAL A 167 6.30 2.12 -10.52
N PHE A 168 7.24 1.89 -9.61
CA PHE A 168 8.21 0.80 -9.69
C PHE A 168 8.25 0.01 -8.39
N GLU A 169 8.80 -1.17 -8.46
CA GLU A 169 8.98 -2.07 -7.34
C GLU A 169 10.33 -2.77 -7.47
N ALA A 170 11.13 -2.71 -6.43
CA ALA A 170 12.40 -3.41 -6.33
C ALA A 170 12.31 -4.63 -5.42
N THR A 171 11.49 -4.53 -4.35
CA THR A 171 11.35 -5.58 -3.34
C THR A 171 9.88 -5.81 -2.98
N ARG A 172 9.58 -7.01 -2.46
CA ARG A 172 8.29 -7.36 -1.86
C ARG A 172 8.48 -7.96 -0.48
N GLY A 173 7.52 -7.73 0.40
CA GLY A 173 7.55 -8.25 1.75
C GLY A 173 8.27 -7.34 2.73
N CYS A 174 8.46 -7.83 3.94
CA CYS A 174 9.10 -7.09 5.03
C CYS A 174 9.65 -8.09 6.05
N VAL A 175 10.73 -7.72 6.75
CA VAL A 175 11.34 -8.54 7.80
C VAL A 175 10.69 -8.36 9.17
N HIS A 176 9.81 -7.36 9.31
CA HIS A 176 9.18 -7.02 10.58
C HIS A 176 7.85 -7.75 10.76
N SER A 177 7.54 -8.12 12.01
CA SER A 177 6.34 -8.87 12.40
C SER A 177 5.31 -8.00 13.13
N CYS A 178 5.13 -6.73 12.71
CA CYS A 178 4.14 -5.84 13.33
C CYS A 178 2.75 -6.49 13.34
N ASP A 179 2.08 -6.49 14.49
CA ASP A 179 0.86 -7.27 14.74
C ASP A 179 -0.37 -6.83 13.93
N PHE A 180 -0.41 -5.54 13.58
CA PHE A 180 -1.47 -4.94 12.77
C PHE A 180 -1.24 -5.06 11.25
N CYS A 181 -0.01 -5.43 10.83
CA CYS A 181 0.38 -5.37 9.43
C CYS A 181 -0.09 -6.61 8.67
N VAL A 182 -0.66 -6.38 7.49
CA VAL A 182 -1.10 -7.43 6.57
C VAL A 182 0.06 -8.21 5.94
N VAL A 183 1.26 -7.60 5.85
CA VAL A 183 2.40 -8.17 5.14
C VAL A 183 2.85 -9.52 5.72
N PRO A 184 3.13 -9.63 7.04
CA PRO A 184 3.47 -10.92 7.63
C PRO A 184 2.36 -11.97 7.51
N ALA A 185 1.10 -11.52 7.59
CA ALA A 185 -0.05 -12.41 7.54
C ALA A 185 -0.30 -12.97 6.12
N ALA A 186 -0.13 -12.14 5.08
CA ALA A 186 -0.40 -12.52 3.70
C ALA A 186 0.81 -13.20 3.02
N TRP A 187 2.04 -12.74 3.30
CA TRP A 187 3.24 -13.11 2.53
C TRP A 187 4.42 -13.61 3.36
N GLY A 188 4.30 -13.62 4.69
CA GLY A 188 5.38 -14.04 5.59
C GLY A 188 6.44 -12.96 5.79
N LEU A 189 7.60 -13.36 6.34
CA LEU A 189 8.67 -12.45 6.78
C LEU A 189 9.89 -12.45 5.84
N LYS A 190 9.85 -13.23 4.75
CA LYS A 190 10.94 -13.27 3.77
C LYS A 190 10.74 -12.15 2.74
N PRO A 191 11.67 -11.20 2.62
CA PRO A 191 11.64 -10.24 1.52
C PRO A 191 12.07 -10.93 0.22
N TYR A 192 11.40 -10.59 -0.88
CA TYR A 192 11.77 -10.96 -2.24
C TYR A 192 12.39 -9.75 -2.92
N GLN A 193 13.38 -9.96 -3.76
CA GLN A 193 14.15 -8.91 -4.43
C GLN A 193 14.19 -9.17 -5.92
N LYS A 194 14.00 -8.12 -6.72
CA LYS A 194 14.31 -8.12 -8.14
C LYS A 194 15.81 -7.91 -8.33
N PRO A 195 16.46 -8.48 -9.35
CA PRO A 195 17.80 -8.07 -9.73
C PRO A 195 17.87 -6.56 -9.93
N VAL A 196 18.87 -5.90 -9.36
CA VAL A 196 19.02 -4.45 -9.43
C VAL A 196 19.07 -3.97 -10.88
N GLU A 197 19.71 -4.73 -11.73
CA GLU A 197 19.86 -4.46 -13.17
C GLU A 197 18.50 -4.43 -13.89
N GLU A 198 17.57 -5.31 -13.50
CA GLU A 198 16.20 -5.35 -14.04
C GLU A 198 15.38 -4.14 -13.58
N VAL A 199 15.51 -3.74 -12.32
CA VAL A 199 14.85 -2.52 -11.80
C VAL A 199 15.33 -1.29 -12.56
N VAL A 200 16.64 -1.16 -12.76
CA VAL A 200 17.24 -0.05 -13.52
C VAL A 200 16.80 -0.08 -14.99
N ALA A 201 16.74 -1.27 -15.60
CA ALA A 201 16.30 -1.43 -16.99
C ALA A 201 14.83 -1.01 -17.17
N ASP A 202 13.94 -1.42 -16.23
CA ASP A 202 12.53 -1.01 -16.23
C ASP A 202 12.38 0.52 -16.12
N ILE A 203 13.15 1.18 -15.24
CA ILE A 203 13.12 2.64 -15.09
C ILE A 203 13.63 3.34 -16.36
N ARG A 204 14.74 2.85 -16.95
CA ARG A 204 15.32 3.42 -18.18
C ARG A 204 14.38 3.35 -19.36
N GLN A 205 13.68 2.23 -19.53
CA GLN A 205 12.73 2.03 -20.63
C GLN A 205 11.64 3.12 -20.64
N HIS A 206 11.28 3.67 -19.48
CA HIS A 206 10.22 4.67 -19.34
C HIS A 206 10.74 6.10 -19.27
N TRP A 207 12.06 6.34 -19.32
CA TRP A 207 12.68 7.68 -19.22
C TRP A 207 12.14 8.50 -18.02
N ALA A 208 11.78 7.80 -16.94
CA ALA A 208 11.12 8.39 -15.80
C ALA A 208 12.05 9.28 -14.99
N ARG A 209 11.71 10.56 -14.83
CA ARG A 209 12.46 11.53 -14.01
C ARG A 209 11.92 11.66 -12.59
N LYS A 210 10.63 11.35 -12.39
CA LYS A 210 9.97 11.32 -11.08
C LYS A 210 9.30 9.96 -10.94
N ILE A 211 9.71 9.19 -9.95
CA ILE A 211 9.28 7.81 -9.76
C ILE A 211 8.81 7.58 -8.34
N ILE A 212 7.93 6.61 -8.17
CA ILE A 212 7.47 6.13 -6.88
C ILE A 212 7.85 4.66 -6.75
N PHE A 213 8.60 4.31 -5.70
CA PHE A 213 8.76 2.93 -5.27
C PHE A 213 7.62 2.57 -4.32
N ILE A 214 6.88 1.50 -4.64
CA ILE A 214 5.77 1.00 -3.81
C ILE A 214 6.19 -0.11 -2.86
N ASP A 215 7.47 -0.35 -2.75
CA ASP A 215 8.06 -1.31 -1.83
C ASP A 215 7.58 -1.05 -0.40
N LEU A 216 7.17 -2.08 0.30
CA LEU A 216 6.65 -1.95 1.67
C LEU A 216 7.73 -1.59 2.69
N ASN A 217 8.98 -1.96 2.39
CA ASN A 217 10.17 -1.58 3.14
C ASN A 217 11.39 -1.70 2.22
N LEU A 218 11.76 -0.63 1.54
CA LEU A 218 12.84 -0.61 0.55
C LEU A 218 14.22 -0.96 1.15
N ILE A 219 14.36 -0.80 2.48
CA ILE A 219 15.59 -1.09 3.22
C ILE A 219 15.51 -2.38 4.05
N ALA A 220 14.58 -3.30 3.72
CA ALA A 220 14.45 -4.57 4.44
C ALA A 220 15.76 -5.39 4.44
N ASP A 221 16.50 -5.30 3.34
CA ASP A 221 17.89 -5.74 3.20
C ASP A 221 18.76 -4.54 2.84
N GLN A 222 19.60 -4.12 3.77
CA GLN A 222 20.41 -2.89 3.61
C GLN A 222 21.53 -3.06 2.59
N VAL A 223 22.04 -4.28 2.36
CA VAL A 223 23.05 -4.55 1.34
C VAL A 223 22.45 -4.43 -0.05
N TYR A 224 21.27 -5.02 -0.26
CA TYR A 224 20.52 -4.85 -1.50
C TYR A 224 20.15 -3.38 -1.74
N ALA A 225 19.65 -2.69 -0.71
CA ALA A 225 19.27 -1.28 -0.79
C ALA A 225 20.45 -0.38 -1.21
N ALA A 226 21.65 -0.62 -0.66
CA ALA A 226 22.85 0.12 -1.04
C ALA A 226 23.17 -0.08 -2.53
N ARG A 227 23.18 -1.31 -3.02
CA ARG A 227 23.40 -1.62 -4.44
C ARG A 227 22.35 -0.98 -5.35
N LEU A 228 21.09 -1.00 -4.94
CA LEU A 228 20.00 -0.34 -5.67
C LEU A 228 20.23 1.17 -5.75
N PHE A 229 20.52 1.81 -4.61
CA PHE A 229 20.73 3.26 -4.57
C PHE A 229 21.95 3.69 -5.40
N GLU A 230 23.06 2.94 -5.34
CA GLU A 230 24.22 3.17 -6.23
C GLU A 230 23.83 3.11 -7.71
N ALA A 231 23.06 2.09 -8.08
CA ALA A 231 22.62 1.89 -9.47
C ALA A 231 21.62 2.95 -9.97
N LEU A 232 20.91 3.63 -9.05
CA LEU A 232 19.98 4.72 -9.37
C LEU A 232 20.70 6.07 -9.62
N ILE A 233 21.89 6.31 -9.05
CA ILE A 233 22.60 7.59 -9.19
C ILE A 233 22.73 8.05 -10.65
N PRO A 234 23.17 7.20 -11.60
CA PRO A 234 23.32 7.62 -13.00
C PRO A 234 22.00 7.98 -13.70
N LEU A 235 20.86 7.56 -13.17
CA LEU A 235 19.56 7.84 -13.77
C LEU A 235 19.12 9.29 -13.55
N LYS A 236 19.67 9.97 -12.55
CA LYS A 236 19.33 11.36 -12.18
C LYS A 236 17.81 11.56 -12.02
N ALA A 237 17.12 10.54 -11.55
CA ALA A 237 15.69 10.57 -11.28
C ALA A 237 15.43 10.91 -9.81
N GLN A 238 14.38 11.68 -9.55
CA GLN A 238 13.87 11.88 -8.19
C GLN A 238 12.93 10.74 -7.84
N TRP A 239 13.06 10.17 -6.64
CA TRP A 239 12.18 9.11 -6.21
C TRP A 239 11.61 9.34 -4.81
N PHE A 240 10.39 8.83 -4.61
CA PHE A 240 9.70 8.70 -3.34
C PHE A 240 9.49 7.22 -3.04
N GLY A 241 9.62 6.81 -1.76
CA GLY A 241 9.45 5.41 -1.38
C GLY A 241 9.06 5.25 0.08
N LEU A 242 9.02 3.98 0.56
CA LEU A 242 8.72 3.63 1.93
C LEU A 242 9.94 3.02 2.60
N ALA A 243 10.24 3.48 3.80
CA ALA A 243 11.30 2.92 4.63
C ALA A 243 10.90 2.90 6.11
N THR A 244 11.60 2.12 6.91
CA THR A 244 11.47 2.20 8.37
C THR A 244 12.36 3.31 8.93
N THR A 245 12.09 3.70 10.18
CA THR A 245 12.90 4.68 10.94
C THR A 245 14.36 4.27 11.09
N LEU A 246 14.66 2.98 10.91
CA LEU A 246 16.03 2.44 10.97
C LEU A 246 16.98 3.03 9.92
N LEU A 247 16.47 3.58 8.81
CA LEU A 247 17.30 4.24 7.81
C LEU A 247 18.08 5.42 8.40
N ALA A 248 17.47 6.20 9.28
CA ALA A 248 18.12 7.36 9.89
C ALA A 248 19.25 6.98 10.88
N ARG A 249 19.29 5.73 11.34
CA ARG A 249 20.39 5.19 12.15
C ARG A 249 21.58 4.70 11.32
N ASN A 250 21.40 4.53 10.00
CA ASN A 250 22.45 4.15 9.06
C ASN A 250 22.77 5.33 8.14
N LEU A 251 23.59 6.27 8.65
CA LEU A 251 23.94 7.49 7.93
C LEU A 251 24.58 7.23 6.54
N PRO A 252 25.51 6.26 6.37
CA PRO A 252 26.03 5.93 5.05
C PRO A 252 24.95 5.53 4.03
N LEU A 253 24.00 4.70 4.46
CA LEU A 253 22.88 4.29 3.59
C LEU A 253 21.93 5.45 3.30
N LEU A 254 21.68 6.33 4.28
CA LEU A 254 20.86 7.53 4.11
C LEU A 254 21.50 8.52 3.14
N GLU A 255 22.80 8.76 3.25
CA GLU A 255 23.55 9.59 2.31
C GLU A 255 23.47 9.02 0.87
N LEU A 256 23.63 7.72 0.75
CA LEU A 256 23.51 7.04 -0.55
C LEU A 256 22.08 7.15 -1.12
N ALA A 257 21.04 7.01 -0.29
CA ALA A 257 19.66 7.26 -0.69
C ALA A 257 19.49 8.70 -1.22
N ALA A 258 19.98 9.71 -0.51
CA ALA A 258 19.92 11.10 -0.95
C ALA A 258 20.63 11.31 -2.29
N ARG A 259 21.85 10.81 -2.44
CA ARG A 259 22.63 10.88 -3.69
C ARG A 259 21.96 10.17 -4.86
N SER A 260 21.20 9.11 -4.58
CA SER A 260 20.43 8.37 -5.59
C SER A 260 19.15 9.10 -6.07
N GLY A 261 18.85 10.27 -5.48
CA GLY A 261 17.69 11.08 -5.84
C GLY A 261 16.46 10.87 -4.95
N CYS A 262 16.63 10.32 -3.73
CA CYS A 262 15.54 10.26 -2.75
C CYS A 262 15.07 11.67 -2.41
N SER A 263 13.85 12.01 -2.80
CA SER A 263 13.22 13.30 -2.49
C SER A 263 12.23 13.22 -1.34
N GLY A 264 11.79 12.02 -0.97
CA GLY A 264 10.87 11.86 0.14
C GLY A 264 10.65 10.39 0.52
N LEU A 265 10.30 10.20 1.78
CA LEU A 265 10.06 8.89 2.38
C LEU A 265 8.77 8.87 3.18
N LEU A 266 7.97 7.81 3.01
CA LEU A 266 6.92 7.47 3.95
C LEU A 266 7.50 6.56 5.03
N MET A 267 7.32 6.95 6.29
CA MET A 267 7.74 6.16 7.45
C MET A 267 6.58 6.00 8.44
N GLY A 268 6.38 4.77 8.90
CA GLY A 268 5.44 4.49 9.97
C GLY A 268 6.06 4.81 11.33
N PHE A 269 5.66 5.93 11.94
CA PHE A 269 5.99 6.27 13.33
C PHE A 269 5.05 5.55 14.29
N GLU A 270 3.81 5.40 13.89
CA GLU A 270 2.65 4.77 14.51
C GLU A 270 2.20 5.44 15.80
N SER A 271 3.07 5.59 16.81
CA SER A 271 2.69 6.17 18.10
C SER A 271 3.84 6.97 18.71
N ILE A 272 3.48 7.98 19.51
CA ILE A 272 4.38 8.68 20.43
C ILE A 272 4.43 8.01 21.82
N MET A 273 3.68 6.91 22.00
CA MET A 273 3.60 6.14 23.24
C MET A 273 4.46 4.86 23.11
N PRO A 274 5.55 4.70 23.88
CA PRO A 274 6.41 3.53 23.79
C PRO A 274 5.69 2.20 24.02
N GLU A 275 4.68 2.19 24.90
CA GLU A 275 3.88 1.01 25.24
C GLU A 275 3.12 0.47 24.02
N ASN A 276 2.55 1.36 23.22
CA ASN A 276 1.88 1.00 21.98
C ASN A 276 2.85 0.40 20.96
N LEU A 277 4.03 0.97 20.82
CA LEU A 277 5.07 0.47 19.92
C LEU A 277 5.55 -0.92 20.35
N LYS A 278 5.73 -1.14 21.64
CA LYS A 278 6.10 -2.45 22.19
C LYS A 278 5.00 -3.48 21.95
N GLN A 279 3.73 -3.14 22.24
CA GLN A 279 2.60 -4.02 22.06
C GLN A 279 2.42 -4.41 20.59
N SER A 280 2.56 -3.46 19.68
CA SER A 280 2.41 -3.69 18.23
C SER A 280 3.63 -4.32 17.55
N ARG A 281 4.62 -4.79 18.34
CA ARG A 281 5.89 -5.37 17.86
C ARG A 281 6.69 -4.41 16.95
N LYS A 282 6.57 -3.12 17.22
CA LYS A 282 7.31 -2.06 16.53
C LYS A 282 8.32 -1.36 17.43
N GLY A 283 8.87 -2.08 18.40
CA GLY A 283 9.81 -1.58 19.40
C GLY A 283 11.17 -1.12 18.85
N PHE A 284 11.40 -1.21 17.54
CA PHE A 284 12.55 -0.56 16.89
C PHE A 284 12.33 0.94 16.67
N ASN A 285 11.10 1.45 16.77
CA ASN A 285 10.80 2.87 16.85
C ASN A 285 11.01 3.39 18.26
N SER A 286 11.56 4.60 18.38
CA SER A 286 11.80 5.31 19.64
C SER A 286 11.27 6.74 19.51
N PRO A 287 10.19 7.10 20.22
CA PRO A 287 9.62 8.44 20.15
C PRO A 287 10.61 9.56 20.52
N GLU A 288 11.54 9.28 21.43
CA GLU A 288 12.58 10.23 21.81
C GLU A 288 13.51 10.60 20.65
N GLU A 289 13.72 9.66 19.71
CA GLU A 289 14.59 9.85 18.54
C GLU A 289 13.88 10.54 17.36
N TYR A 290 12.55 10.64 17.35
CA TYR A 290 11.79 11.11 16.19
C TYR A 290 12.18 12.52 15.75
N ARG A 291 12.41 13.46 16.68
CA ARG A 291 12.84 14.83 16.33
C ARG A 291 14.20 14.84 15.65
N ALA A 292 15.16 14.09 16.18
CA ALA A 292 16.49 13.96 15.60
C ALA A 292 16.45 13.29 14.23
N LEU A 293 15.57 12.28 14.05
CA LEU A 293 15.35 11.60 12.80
C LEU A 293 14.83 12.58 11.73
N VAL A 294 13.79 13.37 12.03
CA VAL A 294 13.24 14.37 11.12
C VAL A 294 14.31 15.38 10.71
N ALA A 295 15.03 15.94 11.67
CA ALA A 295 16.12 16.89 11.41
C ALA A 295 17.24 16.26 10.56
N THR A 296 17.50 14.97 10.73
CA THR A 296 18.51 14.26 9.93
C THR A 296 18.04 14.11 8.49
N LEU A 297 16.79 13.70 8.23
CA LEU A 297 16.23 13.61 6.87
C LEU A 297 16.28 14.98 6.17
N HIS A 298 15.90 16.04 6.87
CA HIS A 298 15.92 17.40 6.31
C HIS A 298 17.34 17.85 5.92
N ARG A 299 18.36 17.48 6.69
CA ARG A 299 19.78 17.78 6.33
C ARG A 299 20.20 17.14 5.01
N TYR A 300 19.61 15.98 4.67
CA TYR A 300 19.84 15.30 3.38
C TYR A 300 18.85 15.70 2.29
N GLY A 301 18.00 16.72 2.51
CA GLY A 301 17.00 17.16 1.54
C GLY A 301 15.86 16.18 1.31
N ILE A 302 15.56 15.30 2.27
CA ILE A 302 14.53 14.27 2.16
C ILE A 302 13.28 14.70 2.94
N THR A 303 12.17 14.82 2.23
CA THR A 303 10.84 15.10 2.81
C THR A 303 10.30 13.89 3.55
N LEU A 304 9.67 14.09 4.71
CA LEU A 304 9.08 13.02 5.50
C LEU A 304 7.55 13.05 5.48
N MET A 305 6.96 11.94 5.03
CA MET A 305 5.57 11.60 5.30
C MET A 305 5.55 10.64 6.50
N ALA A 306 5.23 11.13 7.70
CA ALA A 306 5.13 10.30 8.90
C ALA A 306 3.69 9.85 9.13
N CYS A 307 3.49 8.53 9.27
CA CYS A 307 2.20 7.95 9.57
C CYS A 307 2.10 7.64 11.07
N PHE A 308 1.00 8.11 11.68
CA PHE A 308 0.59 7.79 13.05
C PHE A 308 -0.74 7.07 13.05
N THR A 309 -0.96 6.22 14.03
CA THR A 309 -2.14 5.38 14.15
C THR A 309 -2.76 5.57 15.52
N PHE A 310 -4.04 5.90 15.58
CA PHE A 310 -4.79 6.16 16.80
C PHE A 310 -5.77 5.04 17.14
N GLY A 311 -6.10 4.91 18.42
CA GLY A 311 -7.02 3.91 18.95
C GLY A 311 -6.29 2.65 19.44
N MET A 312 -4.98 2.70 19.65
CA MET A 312 -4.21 1.62 20.28
C MET A 312 -4.59 1.46 21.76
N ASP A 313 -4.26 0.33 22.36
CA ASP A 313 -4.74 -0.08 23.68
C ASP A 313 -4.26 0.83 24.84
N HIS A 314 -3.16 1.58 24.65
CA HIS A 314 -2.64 2.54 25.65
C HIS A 314 -2.97 4.00 25.30
N ASP A 315 -3.74 4.25 24.24
CA ASP A 315 -4.15 5.60 23.87
C ASP A 315 -5.24 6.12 24.80
N THR A 316 -4.99 7.30 25.38
CA THR A 316 -5.98 8.11 26.11
C THR A 316 -6.44 9.29 25.25
N PRO A 317 -7.58 9.95 25.55
CA PRO A 317 -8.14 11.00 24.70
C PRO A 317 -7.22 12.20 24.40
N ASP A 318 -6.16 12.40 25.14
CA ASP A 318 -5.17 13.46 24.92
C ASP A 318 -4.09 13.11 23.87
N VAL A 319 -3.95 11.84 23.49
CA VAL A 319 -2.95 11.38 22.50
C VAL A 319 -3.08 12.09 21.16
N PHE A 320 -4.29 12.38 20.72
CA PHE A 320 -4.54 13.01 19.44
C PHE A 320 -3.86 14.37 19.30
N MET A 321 -4.11 15.24 20.27
CA MET A 321 -3.54 16.59 20.28
C MET A 321 -2.05 16.58 20.61
N LYS A 322 -1.59 15.71 21.50
CA LYS A 322 -0.15 15.52 21.78
C LYS A 322 0.60 15.12 20.51
N THR A 323 0.07 14.15 19.76
CA THR A 323 0.69 13.71 18.49
C THR A 323 0.63 14.80 17.43
N ALA A 324 -0.48 15.52 17.31
CA ALA A 324 -0.61 16.62 16.35
C ALA A 324 0.35 17.77 16.66
N GLN A 325 0.48 18.18 17.93
CA GLN A 325 1.46 19.18 18.38
C GLN A 325 2.88 18.73 18.11
N PHE A 326 3.21 17.49 18.49
CA PHE A 326 4.51 16.89 18.19
C PHE A 326 4.85 16.96 16.70
N ALA A 327 3.91 16.61 15.82
CA ALA A 327 4.13 16.64 14.38
C ALA A 327 4.45 18.05 13.85
N VAL A 328 3.81 19.08 14.42
CA VAL A 328 4.08 20.49 14.08
C VAL A 328 5.43 20.94 14.60
N GLU A 329 5.73 20.67 15.87
CA GLU A 329 6.98 21.07 16.53
C GLU A 329 8.21 20.35 15.97
N ALA A 330 8.06 19.09 15.55
CA ALA A 330 9.10 18.33 14.87
C ALA A 330 9.26 18.68 13.39
N ALA A 331 8.46 19.63 12.86
CA ALA A 331 8.44 20.04 11.45
C ALA A 331 8.25 18.88 10.47
N ILE A 332 7.39 17.89 10.82
CA ILE A 332 7.06 16.78 9.91
C ILE A 332 6.36 17.35 8.68
N ASP A 333 6.88 17.10 7.49
CA ASP A 333 6.39 17.73 6.26
C ASP A 333 4.95 17.32 5.95
N LEU A 334 4.65 16.02 5.98
CA LEU A 334 3.34 15.46 5.67
C LEU A 334 2.89 14.48 6.76
N PRO A 335 2.39 14.96 7.92
CA PRO A 335 1.84 14.07 8.94
C PRO A 335 0.55 13.43 8.46
N ARG A 336 0.43 12.11 8.65
CA ARG A 336 -0.78 11.34 8.36
C ARG A 336 -1.27 10.64 9.62
N PHE A 337 -2.57 10.64 9.80
CA PHE A 337 -3.22 9.96 10.89
C PHE A 337 -4.19 8.91 10.37
N ALA A 338 -4.09 7.71 10.90
CA ALA A 338 -5.01 6.62 10.65
C ALA A 338 -5.64 6.15 11.96
N ILE A 339 -6.78 5.50 11.86
CA ILE A 339 -7.38 4.76 12.97
C ILE A 339 -6.92 3.31 12.84
N VAL A 340 -6.54 2.69 13.96
CA VAL A 340 -6.19 1.26 14.01
C VAL A 340 -7.26 0.46 13.30
N THR A 341 -6.83 -0.33 12.33
CA THR A 341 -7.74 -1.21 11.59
C THR A 341 -7.23 -2.63 11.71
N PRO A 342 -7.93 -3.49 12.45
CA PRO A 342 -7.57 -4.89 12.60
C PRO A 342 -7.94 -5.64 11.32
N PHE A 343 -7.06 -5.61 10.32
CA PHE A 343 -7.30 -6.32 9.06
C PHE A 343 -7.40 -7.83 9.31
N PRO A 344 -8.33 -8.54 8.64
CA PRO A 344 -8.52 -9.96 8.82
C PRO A 344 -7.23 -10.75 8.58
N GLY A 345 -7.04 -11.84 9.31
CA GLY A 345 -5.84 -12.67 9.24
C GLY A 345 -4.63 -12.13 10.03
N THR A 346 -4.59 -10.85 10.39
CA THR A 346 -3.50 -10.27 11.21
C THR A 346 -3.55 -10.76 12.67
N ALA A 347 -2.41 -10.67 13.36
CA ALA A 347 -2.34 -10.99 14.79
C ALA A 347 -3.22 -10.06 15.63
N LEU A 348 -3.30 -8.78 15.27
CA LEU A 348 -4.19 -7.81 15.90
C LEU A 348 -5.67 -8.23 15.77
N TYR A 349 -6.12 -8.61 14.55
CA TYR A 349 -7.48 -9.05 14.32
C TYR A 349 -7.82 -10.25 15.20
N LYS A 350 -6.97 -11.28 15.18
CA LYS A 350 -7.17 -12.51 15.97
C LYS A 350 -7.28 -12.21 17.46
N ARG A 351 -6.44 -11.29 17.97
CA ARG A 351 -6.49 -10.88 19.38
C ARG A 351 -7.79 -10.15 19.70
N LEU A 352 -8.16 -9.14 18.92
CA LEU A 352 -9.38 -8.36 19.17
C LEU A 352 -10.67 -9.17 18.96
N ASP A 353 -10.66 -10.13 18.04
CA ASP A 353 -11.79 -11.05 17.84
C ASP A 353 -11.96 -12.00 19.04
N ALA A 354 -10.86 -12.57 19.54
CA ALA A 354 -10.87 -13.41 20.76
C ALA A 354 -11.28 -12.63 22.03
N GLU A 355 -10.98 -11.33 22.10
CA GLU A 355 -11.41 -10.43 23.16
C GLU A 355 -12.87 -9.94 22.99
N GLY A 356 -13.57 -10.31 21.92
CA GLY A 356 -14.94 -9.86 21.62
C GLY A 356 -15.03 -8.36 21.28
N ARG A 357 -13.95 -7.76 20.81
CA ARG A 357 -13.85 -6.32 20.56
C ARG A 357 -14.07 -5.91 19.10
N ILE A 358 -14.29 -6.85 18.17
CA ILE A 358 -14.66 -6.52 16.79
C ILE A 358 -16.12 -6.07 16.75
N LEU A 359 -16.38 -4.83 16.35
CA LEU A 359 -17.72 -4.23 16.32
C LEU A 359 -18.48 -4.54 15.03
N THR A 360 -17.77 -4.75 13.93
CA THR A 360 -18.36 -5.01 12.61
C THR A 360 -17.41 -5.79 11.74
N ARG A 361 -17.95 -6.63 10.85
CA ARG A 361 -17.21 -7.29 9.76
C ARG A 361 -17.61 -6.73 8.38
N ASN A 362 -18.18 -5.53 8.34
CA ASN A 362 -18.34 -4.82 7.06
C ASN A 362 -16.97 -4.35 6.58
N TRP A 363 -16.41 -5.05 5.59
CA TRP A 363 -15.07 -4.80 5.07
C TRP A 363 -14.89 -3.40 4.47
N GLU A 364 -15.94 -2.72 4.02
CA GLU A 364 -15.85 -1.35 3.51
C GLU A 364 -15.34 -0.35 4.55
N LEU A 365 -15.56 -0.66 5.84
CA LEU A 365 -15.14 0.19 6.95
C LEU A 365 -13.70 -0.09 7.40
N TYR A 366 -13.02 -1.09 6.80
CA TYR A 366 -11.63 -1.43 7.11
C TYR A 366 -10.66 -0.62 6.23
N ASP A 367 -10.61 0.69 6.44
CA ASP A 367 -9.95 1.67 5.57
C ASP A 367 -8.98 2.60 6.31
N GLY A 368 -8.73 2.39 7.60
CA GLY A 368 -7.91 3.28 8.43
C GLY A 368 -8.60 4.59 8.84
N GLN A 369 -9.89 4.75 8.56
CA GLN A 369 -10.67 5.96 8.83
C GLN A 369 -11.88 5.69 9.74
N HIS A 370 -12.30 4.43 9.83
CA HIS A 370 -13.44 4.01 10.63
C HIS A 370 -12.99 3.18 11.83
N VAL A 371 -13.75 3.32 12.93
CA VAL A 371 -13.58 2.53 14.14
C VAL A 371 -14.40 1.26 13.99
N VAL A 372 -13.74 0.14 13.76
CA VAL A 372 -14.36 -1.17 13.53
C VAL A 372 -14.19 -2.12 14.73
N PHE A 373 -13.60 -1.64 15.80
CA PHE A 373 -13.39 -2.39 17.04
C PHE A 373 -13.64 -1.50 18.27
N ALA A 374 -13.83 -2.08 19.45
CA ALA A 374 -13.96 -1.34 20.71
C ALA A 374 -12.56 -0.94 21.24
N PRO A 375 -12.20 0.36 21.26
CA PRO A 375 -10.97 0.82 21.88
C PRO A 375 -10.99 0.53 23.39
N LYS A 376 -9.81 0.44 24.02
CA LYS A 376 -9.70 0.01 25.41
C LYS A 376 -9.96 1.12 26.41
N LEU A 377 -9.45 2.32 26.16
CA LEU A 377 -9.44 3.45 27.11
C LEU A 377 -10.28 4.65 26.64
N MET A 378 -11.02 4.50 25.55
CA MET A 378 -11.88 5.56 25.00
C MET A 378 -13.03 4.97 24.20
N SER A 379 -14.07 5.77 23.96
CA SER A 379 -15.17 5.36 23.09
C SER A 379 -14.79 5.53 21.59
N ALA A 380 -15.51 4.83 20.71
CA ALA A 380 -15.38 5.02 19.27
C ALA A 380 -15.59 6.49 18.84
N GLN A 381 -16.54 7.17 19.48
CA GLN A 381 -16.81 8.58 19.21
C GLN A 381 -15.66 9.50 19.60
N GLN A 382 -14.98 9.22 20.72
CA GLN A 382 -13.77 9.94 21.11
C GLN A 382 -12.64 9.74 20.12
N VAL A 383 -12.45 8.52 19.58
CA VAL A 383 -11.47 8.25 18.53
C VAL A 383 -11.79 9.06 17.27
N TYR A 384 -13.05 9.10 16.81
CA TYR A 384 -13.44 9.89 15.64
C TYR A 384 -13.20 11.40 15.85
N ALA A 385 -13.66 11.93 16.99
CA ALA A 385 -13.50 13.35 17.28
C ALA A 385 -12.02 13.75 17.42
N GLY A 386 -11.23 12.95 18.12
CA GLY A 386 -9.80 13.18 18.29
C GLY A 386 -9.01 13.07 17.01
N HIS A 387 -9.29 12.06 16.19
CA HIS A 387 -8.68 11.89 14.87
C HIS A 387 -8.96 13.10 13.96
N GLU A 388 -10.21 13.58 13.92
CA GLU A 388 -10.58 14.76 13.15
C GLU A 388 -9.91 16.04 13.68
N ALA A 389 -9.85 16.20 15.00
CA ALA A 389 -9.19 17.33 15.63
C ALA A 389 -7.68 17.37 15.31
N ALA A 390 -7.00 16.22 15.34
CA ALA A 390 -5.59 16.10 14.97
C ALA A 390 -5.34 16.51 13.50
N TRP A 391 -6.16 16.02 12.55
CA TRP A 391 -6.09 16.41 11.15
C TRP A 391 -6.32 17.92 10.97
N ARG A 392 -7.36 18.47 11.58
CA ARG A 392 -7.69 19.90 11.51
C ARG A 392 -6.58 20.78 12.08
N HIS A 393 -5.92 20.31 13.17
CA HIS A 393 -4.81 21.05 13.80
C HIS A 393 -3.61 21.12 12.88
N VAL A 394 -3.09 19.98 12.41
CA VAL A 394 -1.84 19.95 11.61
C VAL A 394 -1.99 20.58 10.23
N TYR A 395 -3.19 20.60 9.66
CA TYR A 395 -3.47 21.23 8.36
C TYR A 395 -4.14 22.60 8.48
N SER A 396 -4.12 23.21 9.67
CA SER A 396 -4.42 24.63 9.82
C SER A 396 -3.32 25.50 9.16
N TRP A 397 -3.69 26.66 8.63
CA TRP A 397 -2.73 27.58 7.99
C TRP A 397 -1.52 27.90 8.87
N ARG A 398 -1.75 28.13 10.17
CA ARG A 398 -0.68 28.38 11.14
C ARG A 398 0.26 27.19 11.27
N ALA A 399 -0.27 25.99 11.45
CA ALA A 399 0.57 24.79 11.60
C ALA A 399 1.31 24.45 10.31
N MET A 400 0.68 24.63 9.14
CA MET A 400 1.36 24.45 7.85
C MET A 400 2.51 25.44 7.69
N ALA A 401 2.30 26.74 7.96
CA ALA A 401 3.35 27.74 7.88
C ALA A 401 4.50 27.43 8.85
N GLN A 402 4.19 27.03 10.09
CA GLN A 402 5.21 26.66 11.07
C GLN A 402 6.06 25.48 10.62
N ARG A 403 5.45 24.42 10.05
CA ARG A 403 6.17 23.26 9.52
C ARG A 403 7.05 23.61 8.33
N LEU A 404 6.53 24.41 7.37
CA LEU A 404 7.30 24.88 6.22
C LEU A 404 8.50 25.74 6.60
N LEU A 405 8.37 26.58 7.63
CA LEU A 405 9.47 27.36 8.16
C LEU A 405 10.48 26.50 8.93
N GLY A 406 10.00 25.44 9.59
CA GLY A 406 10.85 24.50 10.32
C GLY A 406 11.58 23.51 9.41
N SER A 407 10.99 23.19 8.24
CA SER A 407 11.61 22.34 7.23
C SER A 407 12.59 23.18 6.39
N ARG A 408 13.85 22.78 6.37
CA ARG A 408 14.89 23.45 5.55
C ARG A 408 14.90 22.97 4.10
N ILE A 409 13.89 22.23 3.69
CA ILE A 409 13.74 21.73 2.32
C ILE A 409 13.22 22.87 1.46
N GLN A 410 14.00 23.29 0.49
CA GLN A 410 13.50 24.14 -0.60
C GLN A 410 12.61 23.25 -1.47
N ILE A 411 11.31 23.54 -1.46
CA ILE A 411 10.38 22.95 -2.43
C ILE A 411 10.76 23.55 -3.80
N PRO A 412 11.14 22.72 -4.80
CA PRO A 412 11.47 23.21 -6.12
C PRO A 412 10.25 23.78 -6.84
#